data_95f4726c3e2c6111c263bd59b98255f9
#
_entry.id   95f4726c3e2c6111c263bd59b98255f9
#
_cell.length_a   1.000
_cell.length_b   1.000
_cell.length_c   1.000
_cell.angle_alpha   90.00
_cell.angle_beta   90.00
_cell.angle_gamma   90.00
#
_symmetry.space_group_name_H-M   'P 1'
#
loop_
_entity.id
_entity.type
_entity.pdbx_description
1 polymer ?
#
loop_
_entity_poly.entity_id
_entity_poly.type
_entity_poly.pdbx_seq_one_letter_code
_entity_poly.pdbx_strand_id
1 'polypeptide(L)'
;MKRVVRIIACGILLYAGWSAQLVGCAGSWKSKVELKDENDSLSYAVSMIISEELPALIAQEGIDSTTIDDFIRGMRTAFPLEDTPESRAFCSGVFAAIEAADMIERANASIYPDEKEKKVDRELFLEGLVATAYGNNSIMDIAIASDYYNKRIFRSRSEQFMADNNGRPGVVTLPSGLQYKAERMGDGATATGSSTVACIYKGTFPNGATFASSRGEVEELVVSEAIPGLAEALTTLPVGTRCKIYIPWELAYGAKGKGNIPPYSALVYDLEIVGIR
;
A
#
# COMPACT_ATOMS: atom_id res chain seq x y z
N MET A 1 -5.46 -15.51 8.13
CA MET A 1 -6.17 -16.79 8.29
C MET A 1 -5.35 -17.91 8.94
N LYS A 2 -4.04 -18.02 8.76
CA LYS A 2 -3.25 -19.13 9.35
C LYS A 2 -2.87 -18.96 10.83
N ARG A 3 -3.06 -17.80 11.47
CA ARG A 3 -2.66 -17.55 12.87
C ARG A 3 -3.77 -17.78 13.90
N VAL A 4 -4.99 -17.39 13.65
CA VAL A 4 -6.10 -17.50 14.61
C VAL A 4 -6.63 -18.94 14.72
N VAL A 5 -6.73 -19.66 13.61
CA VAL A 5 -7.20 -21.07 13.60
C VAL A 5 -6.16 -22.06 14.18
N ARG A 6 -4.88 -21.68 14.26
CA ARG A 6 -3.82 -22.55 14.84
C ARG A 6 -3.75 -22.55 16.36
N ILE A 7 -4.33 -21.58 17.04
CA ILE A 7 -4.22 -21.47 18.51
C ILE A 7 -5.13 -22.46 19.22
N ILE A 8 -6.27 -22.83 18.62
CA ILE A 8 -7.22 -23.77 19.24
C ILE A 8 -6.84 -25.25 18.99
N ALA A 9 -6.02 -25.55 18.00
CA ALA A 9 -5.72 -26.93 17.60
C ALA A 9 -4.39 -27.52 18.12
N CYS A 10 -3.58 -26.79 18.88
CA CYS A 10 -2.22 -27.23 19.26
C CYS A 10 -1.85 -26.97 20.73
N GLY A 11 -2.75 -27.17 21.65
CA GLY A 11 -2.53 -26.89 23.07
C GLY A 11 -2.61 -28.09 24.02
N ILE A 12 -1.96 -29.22 23.70
CA ILE A 12 -1.58 -30.21 24.72
C ILE A 12 -0.08 -30.42 24.63
N LEU A 13 0.67 -29.47 25.17
CA LEU A 13 2.07 -29.70 25.58
C LEU A 13 2.34 -28.85 26.82
N LEU A 14 2.58 -29.56 27.91
CA LEU A 14 3.02 -29.11 29.21
C LEU A 14 4.19 -28.09 29.09
N TYR A 15 3.98 -26.86 29.52
CA TYR A 15 5.06 -25.98 29.93
C TYR A 15 4.71 -25.32 31.26
N ALA A 16 5.44 -25.73 32.28
CA ALA A 16 5.43 -25.09 33.58
C ALA A 16 6.21 -23.77 33.54
N GLY A 17 5.60 -22.71 34.05
CA GLY A 17 6.29 -21.58 34.65
C GLY A 17 6.61 -20.43 33.75
N TRP A 18 5.69 -19.45 33.70
CA TRP A 18 6.03 -18.01 33.81
C TRP A 18 4.79 -17.26 34.25
N SER A 19 4.81 -16.80 35.52
CA SER A 19 3.81 -15.90 36.08
C SER A 19 4.00 -14.51 35.48
N ALA A 20 3.43 -14.22 34.32
CA ALA A 20 3.15 -12.87 33.91
C ALA A 20 1.93 -12.38 34.69
N GLN A 21 2.13 -11.45 35.62
CA GLN A 21 1.02 -10.69 36.21
C GLN A 21 0.36 -9.87 35.10
N LEU A 22 -0.64 -10.46 34.45
CA LEU A 22 -1.57 -9.74 33.62
C LEU A 22 -2.43 -8.89 34.53
N VAL A 23 -2.29 -7.57 34.42
CA VAL A 23 -3.27 -6.63 34.95
C VAL A 23 -4.58 -6.92 34.23
N GLY A 24 -5.39 -7.78 34.81
CA GLY A 24 -6.66 -8.18 34.24
C GLY A 24 -7.54 -6.95 34.06
N CYS A 25 -8.19 -6.84 32.91
CA CYS A 25 -9.40 -6.05 32.76
C CYS A 25 -10.45 -6.64 33.72
N ALA A 26 -10.42 -6.20 34.97
CA ALA A 26 -11.40 -6.59 35.98
C ALA A 26 -12.73 -5.87 35.70
N GLY A 27 -13.38 -6.26 34.61
CA GLY A 27 -14.79 -6.01 34.39
C GLY A 27 -15.58 -6.73 35.48
N SER A 28 -16.61 -6.14 36.01
CA SER A 28 -17.46 -6.67 37.06
C SER A 28 -18.38 -7.81 36.59
N TRP A 29 -17.92 -8.64 35.64
CA TRP A 29 -18.73 -9.76 35.17
C TRP A 29 -18.87 -10.80 36.29
N LYS A 30 -20.10 -11.05 36.72
CA LYS A 30 -20.43 -12.13 37.65
C LYS A 30 -21.07 -13.26 36.90
N SER A 31 -20.47 -14.45 36.96
CA SER A 31 -21.09 -15.64 36.43
C SER A 31 -22.43 -15.91 37.12
N LYS A 32 -23.44 -16.21 36.31
CA LYS A 32 -24.74 -16.70 36.79
C LYS A 32 -24.86 -18.24 36.69
N VAL A 33 -23.74 -18.87 36.31
CA VAL A 33 -23.72 -20.35 36.13
C VAL A 33 -23.53 -21.02 37.48
N GLU A 34 -24.40 -21.95 37.81
CA GLU A 34 -24.27 -22.88 38.92
C GLU A 34 -23.88 -24.25 38.37
N LEU A 35 -22.78 -24.79 38.87
CA LEU A 35 -22.30 -26.12 38.51
C LEU A 35 -23.03 -27.15 39.39
N LYS A 36 -23.92 -27.92 38.80
CA LYS A 36 -24.85 -28.83 39.52
C LYS A 36 -24.31 -30.23 39.72
N ASP A 37 -23.42 -30.67 38.86
CA ASP A 37 -22.85 -32.01 38.89
C ASP A 37 -21.38 -32.03 38.46
N GLU A 38 -20.79 -33.21 38.43
CA GLU A 38 -19.40 -33.44 38.04
C GLU A 38 -19.16 -33.13 36.56
N ASN A 39 -20.12 -33.37 35.68
CA ASN A 39 -20.03 -33.08 34.26
C ASN A 39 -20.05 -31.58 33.97
N ASP A 40 -20.88 -30.84 34.70
CA ASP A 40 -20.89 -29.36 34.66
C ASP A 40 -19.53 -28.80 35.08
N SER A 41 -19.00 -29.34 36.20
CA SER A 41 -17.70 -28.94 36.75
C SER A 41 -16.57 -29.26 35.78
N LEU A 42 -16.57 -30.43 35.15
CA LEU A 42 -15.58 -30.84 34.17
C LEU A 42 -15.67 -29.97 32.90
N SER A 43 -16.86 -29.74 32.39
CA SER A 43 -17.09 -28.90 31.21
C SER A 43 -16.56 -27.49 31.41
N TYR A 44 -16.83 -26.92 32.57
CA TYR A 44 -16.33 -25.58 32.92
C TYR A 44 -14.81 -25.55 33.09
N ALA A 45 -14.23 -26.57 33.76
CA ALA A 45 -12.78 -26.69 33.96
C ALA A 45 -12.02 -26.84 32.63
N VAL A 46 -12.52 -27.66 31.72
CA VAL A 46 -11.94 -27.81 30.38
C VAL A 46 -11.93 -26.50 29.62
N SER A 47 -13.02 -25.73 29.67
CA SER A 47 -13.06 -24.43 29.00
C SER A 47 -12.02 -23.45 29.57
N MET A 48 -11.84 -23.42 30.89
CA MET A 48 -10.84 -22.56 31.54
C MET A 48 -9.40 -22.91 31.15
N ILE A 49 -9.10 -24.22 31.07
CA ILE A 49 -7.78 -24.70 30.67
C ILE A 49 -7.50 -24.40 29.20
N ILE A 50 -8.45 -24.65 28.31
CA ILE A 50 -8.28 -24.40 26.86
C ILE A 50 -8.16 -22.89 26.57
N SER A 51 -8.80 -22.05 27.36
CA SER A 51 -8.82 -20.59 27.16
C SER A 51 -7.79 -19.84 28.02
N GLU A 52 -6.78 -20.50 28.58
CA GLU A 52 -5.75 -19.88 29.44
C GLU A 52 -5.03 -18.71 28.75
N GLU A 53 -4.79 -18.81 27.45
CA GLU A 53 -4.12 -17.77 26.65
C GLU A 53 -5.08 -16.68 26.12
N LEU A 54 -6.39 -16.84 26.30
CA LEU A 54 -7.39 -15.91 25.78
C LEU A 54 -7.20 -14.45 26.27
N PRO A 55 -6.85 -14.18 27.53
CA PRO A 55 -6.59 -12.82 27.99
C PRO A 55 -5.42 -12.14 27.28
N ALA A 56 -4.38 -12.90 26.95
CA ALA A 56 -3.24 -12.39 26.20
C ALA A 56 -3.62 -12.06 24.75
N LEU A 57 -4.41 -12.90 24.11
CA LEU A 57 -4.94 -12.66 22.77
C LEU A 57 -5.84 -11.43 22.74
N ILE A 58 -6.75 -11.28 23.70
CA ILE A 58 -7.64 -10.13 23.84
C ILE A 58 -6.82 -8.83 23.92
N ALA A 59 -5.78 -8.82 24.75
CA ALA A 59 -4.91 -7.66 24.91
C ALA A 59 -4.11 -7.35 23.62
N GLN A 60 -3.65 -8.37 22.91
CA GLN A 60 -2.92 -8.23 21.64
C GLN A 60 -3.79 -7.64 20.53
N GLU A 61 -5.08 -7.97 20.50
CA GLU A 61 -6.07 -7.42 19.57
C GLU A 61 -6.56 -6.03 19.97
N GLY A 62 -6.03 -5.44 21.04
CA GLY A 62 -6.41 -4.11 21.52
C GLY A 62 -7.83 -4.04 22.13
N ILE A 63 -8.40 -5.20 22.51
CA ILE A 63 -9.71 -5.28 23.14
C ILE A 63 -9.53 -4.91 24.61
N ASP A 64 -10.25 -3.88 25.05
CA ASP A 64 -10.19 -3.33 26.40
C ASP A 64 -11.54 -3.40 27.14
N SER A 65 -11.63 -2.74 28.28
CA SER A 65 -12.85 -2.73 29.09
C SER A 65 -14.07 -2.08 28.40
N THR A 66 -13.87 -1.33 27.32
CA THR A 66 -14.95 -0.68 26.57
C THR A 66 -15.48 -1.54 25.45
N THR A 67 -14.68 -2.48 24.95
CA THR A 67 -14.97 -3.33 23.79
C THR A 67 -15.12 -4.82 24.12
N ILE A 68 -14.79 -5.22 25.36
CA ILE A 68 -14.86 -6.64 25.78
C ILE A 68 -16.27 -7.23 25.67
N ASP A 69 -17.32 -6.46 25.93
CA ASP A 69 -18.70 -6.95 25.84
C ASP A 69 -19.09 -7.24 24.38
N ASP A 70 -18.57 -6.50 23.41
CA ASP A 70 -18.77 -6.74 21.99
C ASP A 70 -18.05 -8.02 21.55
N PHE A 71 -16.83 -8.24 22.05
CA PHE A 71 -16.11 -9.50 21.84
C PHE A 71 -16.87 -10.71 22.39
N ILE A 72 -17.37 -10.63 23.62
CA ILE A 72 -18.19 -11.66 24.24
C ILE A 72 -19.48 -11.92 23.45
N ARG A 73 -20.11 -10.85 22.96
CA ARG A 73 -21.30 -10.96 22.10
C ARG A 73 -20.98 -11.73 20.82
N GLY A 74 -19.87 -11.39 20.18
CA GLY A 74 -19.38 -12.09 18.99
C GLY A 74 -19.18 -13.58 19.24
N MET A 75 -18.48 -13.96 20.33
CA MET A 75 -18.29 -15.35 20.72
C MET A 75 -19.63 -16.08 20.94
N ARG A 76 -20.56 -15.48 21.69
CA ARG A 76 -21.88 -16.07 21.95
C ARG A 76 -22.73 -16.24 20.69
N THR A 77 -22.55 -15.38 19.71
CA THR A 77 -23.25 -15.48 18.42
C THR A 77 -22.68 -16.58 17.55
N ALA A 78 -21.36 -16.72 17.55
CA ALA A 78 -20.66 -17.69 16.70
C ALA A 78 -20.61 -19.13 17.31
N PHE A 79 -20.53 -19.24 18.63
CA PHE A 79 -20.35 -20.51 19.32
C PHE A 79 -21.45 -21.57 19.03
N PRO A 80 -22.75 -21.19 18.91
CA PRO A 80 -23.80 -22.15 18.57
C PRO A 80 -23.76 -22.63 17.11
N LEU A 81 -22.93 -22.03 16.24
CA LEU A 81 -22.80 -22.49 14.87
C LEU A 81 -22.09 -23.85 14.84
N GLU A 82 -22.72 -24.83 14.25
CA GLU A 82 -22.05 -26.10 13.98
C GLU A 82 -20.91 -25.90 12.98
N ASP A 83 -19.90 -26.78 13.03
CA ASP A 83 -18.77 -26.76 12.10
C ASP A 83 -19.16 -27.30 10.73
N THR A 84 -19.97 -26.55 10.01
CA THR A 84 -20.38 -26.82 8.63
C THR A 84 -19.66 -25.94 7.63
N PRO A 85 -19.62 -26.32 6.34
CA PRO A 85 -19.09 -25.45 5.28
C PRO A 85 -19.75 -24.07 5.25
N GLU A 86 -21.06 -24.00 5.50
CA GLU A 86 -21.86 -22.78 5.51
C GLU A 86 -21.47 -21.86 6.66
N SER A 87 -21.31 -22.41 7.86
CA SER A 87 -20.89 -21.66 9.05
C SER A 87 -19.48 -21.10 8.89
N ARG A 88 -18.56 -21.90 8.33
CA ARG A 88 -17.19 -21.46 8.00
C ARG A 88 -17.19 -20.35 6.95
N ALA A 89 -18.01 -20.49 5.92
CA ALA A 89 -18.16 -19.47 4.88
C ALA A 89 -18.71 -18.16 5.45
N PHE A 90 -19.73 -18.23 6.32
CA PHE A 90 -20.30 -17.08 6.99
C PHE A 90 -19.26 -16.35 7.86
N CYS A 91 -18.54 -17.06 8.73
CA CYS A 91 -17.49 -16.46 9.56
C CYS A 91 -16.37 -15.86 8.74
N SER A 92 -15.99 -16.49 7.62
CA SER A 92 -15.00 -15.95 6.69
C SER A 92 -15.49 -14.66 6.04
N GLY A 93 -16.76 -14.56 5.71
CA GLY A 93 -17.38 -13.34 5.18
C GLY A 93 -17.39 -12.18 6.19
N VAL A 94 -17.70 -12.46 7.45
CA VAL A 94 -17.64 -11.46 8.54
C VAL A 94 -16.20 -10.93 8.69
N PHE A 95 -15.22 -11.81 8.69
CA PHE A 95 -13.81 -11.43 8.78
C PHE A 95 -13.36 -10.59 7.57
N ALA A 96 -13.75 -11.00 6.36
CA ALA A 96 -13.46 -10.25 5.14
C ALA A 96 -14.07 -8.84 5.17
N ALA A 97 -15.26 -8.66 5.74
CA ALA A 97 -15.91 -7.36 5.88
C ALA A 97 -15.17 -6.43 6.85
N ILE A 98 -14.60 -6.97 7.94
CA ILE A 98 -13.78 -6.21 8.90
C ILE A 98 -12.48 -5.72 8.21
N GLU A 99 -11.78 -6.62 7.51
CA GLU A 99 -10.59 -6.28 6.74
C GLU A 99 -10.89 -5.22 5.65
N ALA A 100 -12.07 -5.32 5.03
CA ALA A 100 -12.51 -4.36 4.02
C ALA A 100 -12.69 -2.94 4.59
N ALA A 101 -13.10 -2.79 5.84
CA ALA A 101 -13.22 -1.49 6.49
C ALA A 101 -11.85 -0.78 6.57
N ASP A 102 -10.79 -1.50 6.94
CA ASP A 102 -9.42 -0.97 6.95
C ASP A 102 -8.93 -0.62 5.55
N MET A 103 -9.32 -1.40 4.54
CA MET A 103 -9.00 -1.09 3.15
C MET A 103 -9.64 0.21 2.69
N ILE A 104 -10.88 0.50 3.10
CA ILE A 104 -11.57 1.76 2.81
C ILE A 104 -10.80 2.95 3.41
N GLU A 105 -10.37 2.86 4.66
CA GLU A 105 -9.63 3.96 5.31
C GLU A 105 -8.29 4.21 4.60
N ARG A 106 -7.56 3.17 4.23
CA ARG A 106 -6.32 3.31 3.44
C ARG A 106 -6.58 3.87 2.05
N ALA A 107 -7.67 3.45 1.40
CA ALA A 107 -8.09 3.99 0.11
C ALA A 107 -8.44 5.47 0.22
N ASN A 108 -9.20 5.88 1.24
CA ASN A 108 -9.53 7.29 1.48
C ASN A 108 -8.28 8.14 1.63
N ALA A 109 -7.33 7.72 2.46
CA ALA A 109 -6.06 8.42 2.65
C ALA A 109 -5.25 8.53 1.33
N SER A 110 -5.36 7.53 0.46
CA SER A 110 -4.66 7.51 -0.82
C SER A 110 -5.38 8.32 -1.91
N ILE A 111 -6.72 8.21 -2.00
CA ILE A 111 -7.51 8.82 -3.07
C ILE A 111 -7.82 10.30 -2.80
N TYR A 112 -8.07 10.63 -1.53
CA TYR A 112 -8.55 11.93 -1.09
C TYR A 112 -7.68 12.52 0.03
N PRO A 113 -6.35 12.66 -0.14
CA PRO A 113 -5.45 13.09 0.94
C PRO A 113 -5.81 14.48 1.49
N ASP A 114 -6.32 15.37 0.65
CA ASP A 114 -6.64 16.75 0.99
C ASP A 114 -8.15 17.07 0.96
N GLU A 115 -8.99 16.11 0.56
CA GLU A 115 -10.44 16.29 0.37
C GLU A 115 -11.22 15.59 1.50
N LYS A 116 -11.23 16.19 2.69
CA LYS A 116 -11.84 15.58 3.91
C LYS A 116 -13.32 15.22 3.80
N GLU A 117 -14.06 15.89 2.91
CA GLU A 117 -15.49 15.65 2.70
C GLU A 117 -15.77 14.50 1.72
N LYS A 118 -14.81 14.17 0.86
CA LYS A 118 -14.94 13.05 -0.07
C LYS A 118 -14.42 11.76 0.55
N LYS A 119 -15.19 10.71 0.43
CA LYS A 119 -14.85 9.37 0.91
C LYS A 119 -15.32 8.31 -0.06
N VAL A 120 -14.65 7.17 -0.02
CA VAL A 120 -15.13 5.95 -0.68
C VAL A 120 -16.48 5.57 -0.07
N ASP A 121 -17.49 5.43 -0.91
CA ASP A 121 -18.82 4.99 -0.49
C ASP A 121 -18.75 3.52 -0.03
N ARG A 122 -19.20 3.26 1.19
CA ARG A 122 -19.08 1.92 1.80
C ARG A 122 -20.03 0.90 1.19
N GLU A 123 -21.21 1.33 0.76
CA GLU A 123 -22.19 0.44 0.15
C GLU A 123 -21.74 0.06 -1.26
N LEU A 124 -21.32 1.03 -2.09
CA LEU A 124 -20.75 0.75 -3.40
C LEU A 124 -19.45 -0.07 -3.33
N PHE A 125 -18.64 0.13 -2.30
CA PHE A 125 -17.44 -0.69 -2.07
C PHE A 125 -17.82 -2.14 -1.78
N LEU A 126 -18.81 -2.37 -0.91
CA LEU A 126 -19.33 -3.70 -0.60
C LEU A 126 -19.90 -4.37 -1.85
N GLU A 127 -20.70 -3.67 -2.65
CA GLU A 127 -21.25 -4.20 -3.90
C GLU A 127 -20.14 -4.60 -4.89
N GLY A 128 -19.06 -3.84 -4.96
CA GLY A 128 -17.89 -4.20 -5.75
C GLY A 128 -17.21 -5.48 -5.27
N LEU A 129 -17.07 -5.68 -3.95
CA LEU A 129 -16.57 -6.93 -3.36
C LEU A 129 -17.49 -8.12 -3.69
N VAL A 130 -18.79 -7.95 -3.54
CA VAL A 130 -19.79 -8.97 -3.85
C VAL A 130 -19.75 -9.33 -5.33
N ALA A 131 -19.72 -8.34 -6.23
CA ALA A 131 -19.61 -8.57 -7.66
C ALA A 131 -18.35 -9.37 -8.01
N THR A 132 -17.21 -9.02 -7.40
CA THR A 132 -15.93 -9.75 -7.60
C THR A 132 -16.03 -11.19 -7.09
N ALA A 133 -16.66 -11.42 -5.93
CA ALA A 133 -16.84 -12.76 -5.35
C ALA A 133 -17.67 -13.68 -6.25
N TYR A 134 -18.68 -13.12 -6.95
CA TYR A 134 -19.50 -13.84 -7.92
C TYR A 134 -18.90 -13.88 -9.35
N GLY A 135 -17.74 -13.26 -9.59
CA GLY A 135 -17.16 -13.12 -10.92
C GLY A 135 -18.00 -12.27 -11.87
N ASN A 136 -18.81 -11.35 -11.34
CA ASN A 136 -19.73 -10.52 -12.11
C ASN A 136 -19.02 -9.21 -12.53
N ASN A 137 -18.74 -9.09 -13.81
CA ASN A 137 -18.07 -7.92 -14.41
C ASN A 137 -19.03 -7.02 -15.19
N SER A 138 -20.35 -7.13 -14.97
CA SER A 138 -21.37 -6.47 -15.79
C SER A 138 -21.36 -4.93 -15.71
N ILE A 139 -20.94 -4.36 -14.58
CA ILE A 139 -20.83 -2.91 -14.38
C ILE A 139 -19.44 -2.42 -14.81
N MET A 140 -18.39 -3.09 -14.35
CA MET A 140 -16.99 -2.72 -14.58
C MET A 140 -16.10 -3.96 -14.47
N ASP A 141 -15.29 -4.24 -15.49
CA ASP A 141 -14.28 -5.27 -15.39
C ASP A 141 -13.04 -4.76 -14.66
N ILE A 142 -12.16 -5.69 -14.25
CA ILE A 142 -10.97 -5.36 -13.47
C ILE A 142 -9.99 -4.46 -14.24
N ALA A 143 -9.94 -4.55 -15.57
CA ALA A 143 -9.04 -3.73 -16.39
C ALA A 143 -9.53 -2.28 -16.43
N ILE A 144 -10.84 -2.08 -16.60
CA ILE A 144 -11.49 -0.76 -16.56
C ILE A 144 -11.35 -0.16 -15.15
N ALA A 145 -11.61 -0.94 -14.11
CA ALA A 145 -11.47 -0.51 -12.72
C ALA A 145 -10.03 -0.07 -12.39
N SER A 146 -9.06 -0.87 -12.85
CA SER A 146 -7.63 -0.57 -12.66
C SER A 146 -7.22 0.70 -13.40
N ASP A 147 -7.64 0.88 -14.65
CA ASP A 147 -7.34 2.09 -15.42
C ASP A 147 -7.95 3.34 -14.77
N TYR A 148 -9.22 3.27 -14.33
CA TYR A 148 -9.88 4.35 -13.63
C TYR A 148 -9.17 4.73 -12.32
N TYR A 149 -8.81 3.72 -11.50
CA TYR A 149 -8.06 3.92 -10.26
C TYR A 149 -6.69 4.55 -10.52
N ASN A 150 -5.94 4.02 -11.50
CA ASN A 150 -4.61 4.50 -11.84
C ASN A 150 -4.63 5.94 -12.37
N LYS A 151 -5.61 6.30 -13.19
CA LYS A 151 -5.82 7.68 -13.64
C LYS A 151 -6.07 8.62 -12.46
N ARG A 152 -6.91 8.23 -11.52
CA ARG A 152 -7.22 9.07 -10.35
C ARG A 152 -6.02 9.23 -9.41
N ILE A 153 -5.26 8.17 -9.16
CA ILE A 153 -4.20 8.18 -8.14
C ILE A 153 -2.88 8.68 -8.71
N PHE A 154 -2.45 8.13 -9.84
CA PHE A 154 -1.09 8.41 -10.33
C PHE A 154 -1.07 9.56 -11.33
N ARG A 155 -2.00 9.60 -12.27
CA ARG A 155 -2.03 10.64 -13.29
C ARG A 155 -2.27 12.02 -12.69
N SER A 156 -3.31 12.19 -11.89
CA SER A 156 -3.64 13.49 -11.28
C SER A 156 -2.50 14.02 -10.40
N ARG A 157 -1.84 13.12 -9.64
CA ARG A 157 -0.67 13.50 -8.81
C ARG A 157 0.54 13.90 -9.65
N SER A 158 0.78 13.18 -10.74
CA SER A 158 1.88 13.50 -11.65
C SER A 158 1.66 14.85 -12.34
N GLU A 159 0.45 15.10 -12.83
CA GLU A 159 0.09 16.37 -13.46
C GLU A 159 0.18 17.54 -12.47
N GLN A 160 -0.31 17.35 -11.25
CA GLN A 160 -0.20 18.37 -10.20
C GLN A 160 1.26 18.65 -9.84
N PHE A 161 2.07 17.60 -9.66
CA PHE A 161 3.51 17.76 -9.39
C PHE A 161 4.22 18.58 -10.49
N MET A 162 3.95 18.28 -11.76
CA MET A 162 4.54 18.99 -12.89
C MET A 162 4.06 20.44 -12.96
N ALA A 163 2.77 20.69 -12.67
CA ALA A 163 2.21 22.03 -12.62
C ALA A 163 2.84 22.88 -11.49
N ASP A 164 2.92 22.32 -10.29
CA ASP A 164 3.53 22.97 -9.12
C ASP A 164 5.02 23.27 -9.33
N ASN A 165 5.71 22.38 -10.06
CA ASN A 165 7.13 22.54 -10.32
C ASN A 165 7.41 23.62 -11.37
N ASN A 166 6.51 23.82 -12.34
CA ASN A 166 6.65 24.81 -13.40
C ASN A 166 6.80 26.25 -12.87
N GLY A 167 6.22 26.56 -11.71
CA GLY A 167 6.31 27.89 -11.09
C GLY A 167 7.54 28.09 -10.18
N ARG A 168 8.39 27.09 -10.00
CA ARG A 168 9.51 27.17 -9.06
C ARG A 168 10.70 27.95 -9.64
N PRO A 169 11.38 28.78 -8.82
CA PRO A 169 12.54 29.53 -9.27
C PRO A 169 13.65 28.66 -9.87
N GLY A 170 14.09 29.02 -11.06
CA GLY A 170 15.17 28.35 -11.79
C GLY A 170 14.75 27.09 -12.55
N VAL A 171 13.47 26.74 -12.56
CA VAL A 171 12.92 25.67 -13.41
C VAL A 171 12.62 26.24 -14.79
N VAL A 172 13.12 25.55 -15.82
CA VAL A 172 12.84 25.81 -17.22
C VAL A 172 11.94 24.72 -17.74
N THR A 173 10.87 25.08 -18.44
CA THR A 173 9.95 24.14 -19.09
C THR A 173 10.12 24.19 -20.59
N LEU A 174 10.36 23.04 -21.21
CA LEU A 174 10.45 22.88 -22.65
C LEU A 174 9.06 22.71 -23.28
N PRO A 175 8.91 22.96 -24.60
CA PRO A 175 7.61 22.81 -25.28
C PRO A 175 6.99 21.42 -25.17
N SER A 176 7.78 20.38 -24.98
CA SER A 176 7.34 18.99 -24.75
C SER A 176 6.68 18.77 -23.39
N GLY A 177 6.88 19.70 -22.45
CA GLY A 177 6.51 19.55 -21.04
C GLY A 177 7.65 19.02 -20.15
N LEU A 178 8.79 18.64 -20.73
CA LEU A 178 10.00 18.33 -19.95
C LEU A 178 10.43 19.57 -19.18
N GLN A 179 10.76 19.40 -17.89
CA GLN A 179 11.29 20.50 -17.08
C GLN A 179 12.68 20.16 -16.58
N TYR A 180 13.51 21.18 -16.42
CA TYR A 180 14.80 21.02 -15.78
C TYR A 180 15.18 22.22 -14.92
N LYS A 181 16.02 21.96 -13.94
CA LYS A 181 16.69 22.98 -13.13
C LYS A 181 18.18 22.70 -13.12
N ALA A 182 18.94 23.56 -13.78
CA ALA A 182 20.40 23.46 -13.80
C ALA A 182 20.97 23.91 -12.45
N GLU A 183 21.83 23.11 -11.87
CA GLU A 183 22.73 23.49 -10.77
C GLU A 183 24.00 24.10 -11.35
N ARG A 184 24.47 23.56 -12.47
CA ARG A 184 25.57 24.01 -13.28
C ARG A 184 25.25 23.74 -14.76
N MET A 185 25.31 24.74 -15.59
CA MET A 185 25.20 24.56 -17.04
C MET A 185 26.60 24.28 -17.60
N GLY A 186 26.70 23.22 -18.42
CA GLY A 186 27.91 22.91 -19.15
C GLY A 186 28.10 23.80 -20.36
N ASP A 187 29.28 23.77 -20.97
CA ASP A 187 29.67 24.50 -22.16
C ASP A 187 30.22 23.56 -23.27
N GLY A 188 30.14 22.26 -23.06
CA GLY A 188 30.56 21.23 -24.02
C GLY A 188 29.56 21.05 -25.17
N ALA A 189 29.82 20.06 -26.01
CA ALA A 189 28.93 19.68 -27.12
C ALA A 189 27.60 19.12 -26.59
N THR A 190 26.53 19.18 -27.40
CA THR A 190 25.27 18.49 -27.18
C THR A 190 25.23 17.18 -27.95
N ALA A 191 24.61 16.15 -27.36
CA ALA A 191 24.44 14.85 -27.99
C ALA A 191 23.39 14.90 -29.12
N THR A 192 23.42 13.91 -29.98
CA THR A 192 22.39 13.65 -31.00
C THR A 192 21.59 12.40 -30.63
N GLY A 193 20.50 12.14 -31.33
CA GLY A 193 19.68 10.95 -31.10
C GLY A 193 20.41 9.60 -31.27
N SER A 194 21.54 9.57 -31.96
CA SER A 194 22.37 8.38 -32.16
C SER A 194 23.60 8.29 -31.25
N SER A 195 23.79 9.28 -30.38
CA SER A 195 24.94 9.35 -29.47
C SER A 195 24.80 8.36 -28.32
N THR A 196 25.95 7.94 -27.79
CA THR A 196 26.07 7.34 -26.46
C THR A 196 26.60 8.41 -25.51
N VAL A 197 25.94 8.64 -24.38
CA VAL A 197 26.27 9.68 -23.41
C VAL A 197 26.70 9.06 -22.11
N ALA A 198 27.88 9.47 -21.63
CA ALA A 198 28.39 9.11 -20.30
C ALA A 198 27.74 10.00 -19.24
N CYS A 199 27.00 9.42 -18.31
CA CYS A 199 26.23 10.12 -17.28
C CYS A 199 26.44 9.54 -15.90
N ILE A 200 26.27 10.39 -14.87
CA ILE A 200 25.98 9.97 -13.50
C ILE A 200 24.54 10.38 -13.22
N TYR A 201 23.71 9.46 -12.74
CA TYR A 201 22.31 9.76 -12.50
C TYR A 201 21.72 9.07 -11.29
N LYS A 202 20.64 9.65 -10.77
CA LYS A 202 19.74 9.05 -9.79
C LYS A 202 18.29 9.37 -10.16
N GLY A 203 17.51 8.33 -10.43
CA GLY A 203 16.09 8.43 -10.74
C GLY A 203 15.23 8.19 -9.50
N THR A 204 14.33 9.12 -9.22
CA THR A 204 13.39 9.09 -8.10
C THR A 204 11.98 9.42 -8.54
N PHE A 205 10.99 8.96 -7.78
CA PHE A 205 9.63 9.48 -7.88
C PHE A 205 9.53 10.86 -7.22
N PRO A 206 8.44 11.62 -7.44
CA PRO A 206 8.19 12.90 -6.76
C PRO A 206 8.24 12.84 -5.23
N ASN A 207 7.92 11.71 -4.62
CA ASN A 207 8.01 11.47 -3.18
C ASN A 207 9.44 11.15 -2.68
N GLY A 208 10.44 11.16 -3.58
CA GLY A 208 11.84 10.89 -3.25
C GLY A 208 12.26 9.41 -3.25
N ALA A 209 11.33 8.46 -3.42
CA ALA A 209 11.67 7.04 -3.50
C ALA A 209 12.49 6.75 -4.77
N THR A 210 13.64 6.09 -4.62
CA THR A 210 14.56 5.79 -5.72
C THR A 210 14.10 4.56 -6.50
N PHE A 211 14.07 4.66 -7.83
CA PHE A 211 13.80 3.52 -8.72
C PHE A 211 15.00 3.13 -9.60
N ALA A 212 15.96 4.04 -9.83
CA ALA A 212 17.17 3.79 -10.60
C ALA A 212 18.33 4.64 -10.09
N SER A 213 19.57 4.18 -10.22
CA SER A 213 20.76 4.95 -9.86
C SER A 213 22.01 4.33 -10.42
N SER A 214 22.91 5.13 -10.96
CA SER A 214 24.29 4.74 -11.32
C SER A 214 25.21 4.62 -10.09
N ARG A 215 24.70 4.87 -8.87
CA ARG A 215 25.44 4.81 -7.60
C ARG A 215 26.71 5.69 -7.54
N GLY A 216 26.71 6.76 -8.33
CA GLY A 216 27.86 7.67 -8.46
C GLY A 216 28.90 7.22 -9.49
N GLU A 217 28.71 6.09 -10.13
CA GLU A 217 29.54 5.62 -11.24
C GLU A 217 29.08 6.24 -12.55
N VAL A 218 30.01 6.35 -13.49
CA VAL A 218 29.69 6.80 -14.86
C VAL A 218 29.10 5.62 -15.62
N GLU A 219 27.86 5.78 -16.08
CA GLU A 219 27.18 4.81 -16.95
C GLU A 219 26.99 5.39 -18.35
N GLU A 220 27.01 4.53 -19.34
CA GLU A 220 26.76 4.89 -20.74
C GLU A 220 25.29 4.68 -21.08
N LEU A 221 24.64 5.75 -21.52
CA LEU A 221 23.25 5.76 -21.95
C LEU A 221 23.17 5.98 -23.45
N VAL A 222 22.59 5.05 -24.18
CA VAL A 222 22.29 5.20 -25.61
C VAL A 222 21.04 6.05 -25.74
N VAL A 223 21.13 7.22 -26.35
CA VAL A 223 20.04 8.20 -26.43
C VAL A 223 18.79 7.60 -27.08
N SER A 224 18.96 6.82 -28.16
CA SER A 224 17.83 6.17 -28.86
C SER A 224 17.10 5.08 -28.06
N GLU A 225 17.70 4.58 -26.98
CA GLU A 225 17.11 3.56 -26.09
C GLU A 225 16.52 4.16 -24.81
N ALA A 226 16.79 5.44 -24.58
CA ALA A 226 16.29 6.14 -23.40
C ALA A 226 14.79 6.47 -23.54
N ILE A 227 14.11 6.68 -22.41
CA ILE A 227 12.75 7.23 -22.43
C ILE A 227 12.74 8.61 -23.07
N PRO A 228 11.65 9.04 -23.75
CA PRO A 228 11.62 10.28 -24.53
C PRO A 228 12.11 11.50 -23.77
N GLY A 229 11.68 11.70 -22.52
CA GLY A 229 12.11 12.86 -21.73
C GLY A 229 13.58 12.84 -21.33
N LEU A 230 14.17 11.67 -21.11
CA LEU A 230 15.63 11.56 -20.87
C LEU A 230 16.42 11.81 -22.15
N ALA A 231 15.97 11.24 -23.27
CA ALA A 231 16.58 11.47 -24.59
C ALA A 231 16.55 12.96 -24.95
N GLU A 232 15.43 13.64 -24.73
CA GLU A 232 15.32 15.10 -24.97
C GLU A 232 16.27 15.89 -24.06
N ALA A 233 16.36 15.54 -22.76
CA ALA A 233 17.30 16.20 -21.87
C ALA A 233 18.75 16.04 -22.32
N LEU A 234 19.16 14.82 -22.70
CA LEU A 234 20.52 14.52 -23.16
C LEU A 234 20.89 15.22 -24.49
N THR A 235 19.91 15.46 -25.36
CA THR A 235 20.13 16.17 -26.65
C THR A 235 19.97 17.68 -26.54
N THR A 236 19.39 18.19 -25.45
CA THR A 236 19.20 19.63 -25.21
C THR A 236 20.33 20.23 -24.37
N LEU A 237 20.77 19.48 -23.35
CA LEU A 237 21.73 19.97 -22.36
C LEU A 237 23.16 19.60 -22.75
N PRO A 238 24.11 20.57 -22.73
CA PRO A 238 25.50 20.32 -23.13
C PRO A 238 26.28 19.52 -22.11
N VAL A 239 27.33 18.85 -22.53
CA VAL A 239 28.29 18.13 -21.68
C VAL A 239 28.84 19.09 -20.61
N GLY A 240 29.01 18.60 -19.39
CA GLY A 240 29.38 19.39 -18.21
C GLY A 240 28.18 19.88 -17.42
N THR A 241 26.94 19.70 -17.91
CA THR A 241 25.75 20.10 -17.18
C THR A 241 25.50 19.16 -16.01
N ARG A 242 25.18 19.75 -14.85
CA ARG A 242 24.59 19.08 -13.71
C ARG A 242 23.24 19.71 -13.41
N CYS A 243 22.19 18.90 -13.42
CA CYS A 243 20.82 19.38 -13.32
C CYS A 243 19.91 18.36 -12.67
N LYS A 244 18.75 18.84 -12.26
CA LYS A 244 17.59 18.02 -11.97
C LYS A 244 16.62 18.12 -13.13
N ILE A 245 16.22 17.01 -13.70
CA ILE A 245 15.19 16.96 -14.74
C ILE A 245 13.91 16.35 -14.16
N TYR A 246 12.77 16.86 -14.62
CA TYR A 246 11.45 16.43 -14.23
C TYR A 246 10.71 16.02 -15.49
N ILE A 247 10.42 14.75 -15.59
CA ILE A 247 9.88 14.12 -16.79
C ILE A 247 8.40 13.83 -16.56
N PRO A 248 7.47 14.44 -17.31
CA PRO A 248 6.07 14.12 -17.22
C PRO A 248 5.83 12.67 -17.67
N TRP A 249 4.76 12.07 -17.20
CA TRP A 249 4.48 10.65 -17.44
C TRP A 249 4.38 10.30 -18.94
N GLU A 250 3.94 11.22 -19.79
CA GLU A 250 3.86 11.08 -21.26
C GLU A 250 5.23 10.84 -21.89
N LEU A 251 6.26 11.49 -21.36
CA LEU A 251 7.65 11.39 -21.81
C LEU A 251 8.45 10.32 -21.02
N ALA A 252 7.79 9.59 -20.12
CA ALA A 252 8.37 8.52 -19.32
C ALA A 252 7.86 7.14 -19.79
N TYR A 253 7.19 6.38 -18.92
CA TYR A 253 6.68 5.04 -19.24
C TYR A 253 5.17 5.02 -19.54
N GLY A 254 4.56 6.19 -19.67
CA GLY A 254 3.17 6.35 -20.12
C GLY A 254 2.13 5.78 -19.17
N ALA A 255 0.96 5.45 -19.77
CA ALA A 255 -0.20 4.93 -19.05
C ALA A 255 -0.04 3.48 -18.57
N LYS A 256 0.99 2.77 -19.01
CA LYS A 256 1.22 1.35 -18.64
C LYS A 256 2.21 1.20 -17.50
N GLY A 257 3.12 2.16 -17.33
CA GLY A 257 4.27 2.00 -16.43
C GLY A 257 5.26 0.93 -16.96
N LYS A 258 6.25 0.57 -16.13
CA LYS A 258 7.23 -0.50 -16.46
C LYS A 258 7.84 -1.06 -15.18
N GLY A 259 7.75 -2.35 -14.95
CA GLY A 259 8.32 -3.01 -13.78
C GLY A 259 7.77 -2.40 -12.48
N ASN A 260 8.64 -1.80 -11.66
CA ASN A 260 8.28 -1.14 -10.41
C ASN A 260 7.84 0.33 -10.58
N ILE A 261 7.78 0.84 -11.81
CA ILE A 261 7.30 2.20 -12.10
C ILE A 261 5.80 2.12 -12.42
N PRO A 262 4.95 2.70 -11.54
CA PRO A 262 3.50 2.68 -11.73
C PRO A 262 3.05 3.40 -13.01
N PRO A 263 1.85 3.10 -13.52
CA PRO A 263 1.21 3.88 -14.58
C PRO A 263 1.18 5.38 -14.25
N TYR A 264 1.26 6.21 -15.29
CA TYR A 264 1.15 7.67 -15.18
C TYR A 264 2.15 8.33 -14.20
N SER A 265 3.33 7.74 -13.98
CA SER A 265 4.31 8.28 -13.05
C SER A 265 5.17 9.38 -13.68
N ALA A 266 5.16 10.58 -13.11
CA ALA A 266 6.22 11.54 -13.34
C ALA A 266 7.52 11.06 -12.70
N LEU A 267 8.65 11.36 -13.33
CA LEU A 267 9.97 10.94 -12.87
C LEU A 267 10.86 12.15 -12.64
N VAL A 268 11.75 12.03 -11.69
CA VAL A 268 12.76 13.04 -11.37
C VAL A 268 14.13 12.39 -11.49
N TYR A 269 15.04 12.99 -12.25
CA TYR A 269 16.43 12.56 -12.30
C TYR A 269 17.35 13.67 -11.83
N ASP A 270 18.23 13.35 -10.89
CA ASP A 270 19.48 14.10 -10.70
C ASP A 270 20.44 13.56 -11.75
N LEU A 271 20.92 14.43 -12.66
CA LEU A 271 21.68 14.05 -13.84
C LEU A 271 22.95 14.89 -13.94
N GLU A 272 24.08 14.25 -14.17
CA GLU A 272 25.33 14.89 -14.57
C GLU A 272 25.79 14.30 -15.91
N ILE A 273 25.96 15.16 -16.93
CA ILE A 273 26.39 14.78 -18.27
C ILE A 273 27.92 14.92 -18.33
N VAL A 274 28.61 13.79 -18.35
CA VAL A 274 30.07 13.74 -18.23
C VAL A 274 30.74 13.82 -19.59
N GLY A 275 30.17 13.21 -20.64
CA GLY A 275 30.76 13.19 -21.96
C GLY A 275 29.87 12.52 -23.02
N ILE A 276 30.28 12.66 -24.29
CA ILE A 276 29.67 11.98 -25.45
C ILE A 276 30.69 11.03 -26.03
N ARG A 277 30.24 9.84 -26.43
CA ARG A 277 31.07 8.83 -27.11
C ARG A 277 30.56 8.50 -28.48
#